data_0322b8343abcd9b078931e11e26461cf
#
_entry.id   0322b8343abcd9b078931e11e26461cf
#
_cell.length_a   1.000
_cell.length_b   1.000
_cell.length_c   1.000
_cell.angle_alpha   90.00
_cell.angle_beta   90.00
_cell.angle_gamma   90.00
#
_symmetry.space_group_name_H-M   'P 1'
#
loop_
_entity.id
_entity.type
_entity.pdbx_description
1 polymer ?
#
loop_
_entity_poly.entity_id
_entity_poly.type
_entity_poly.pdbx_seq_one_letter_code
_entity_poly.pdbx_strand_id
1 'polypeptide(L)'
;MALDCVASNPEHYRVVMENERVRVLLYEDVPGVRTVVHRHPDSVMWTLSSFRRRLVGGQSEVDVELPAGAAVWLPAQEHLGENIGETDTRVLFVELKEPAPVGADPGPGSGTAVVLGPD
;
A
#
# COMPACT_ATOMS: atom_id res chain seq x y z
N MET A 1 -8.83 16.74 4.80
CA MET A 1 -9.04 15.31 5.11
C MET A 1 -8.77 14.48 3.86
N ALA A 2 -7.98 13.44 3.98
CA ALA A 2 -7.64 12.63 2.84
C ALA A 2 -8.79 11.72 2.42
N LEU A 3 -8.94 11.52 1.13
CA LEU A 3 -9.95 10.63 0.57
C LEU A 3 -9.43 9.18 0.57
N ASP A 4 -10.35 8.24 0.41
CA ASP A 4 -10.03 6.85 0.13
C ASP A 4 -9.11 6.77 -1.09
N CYS A 5 -8.20 5.79 -1.11
CA CYS A 5 -7.19 5.68 -2.16
C CYS A 5 -7.79 5.51 -3.56
N VAL A 6 -8.87 4.75 -3.70
CA VAL A 6 -9.52 4.57 -5.00
C VAL A 6 -10.20 5.87 -5.43
N ALA A 7 -10.87 6.54 -4.50
CA ALA A 7 -11.59 7.77 -4.83
C ALA A 7 -10.64 8.90 -5.23
N SER A 8 -9.44 8.95 -4.63
CA SER A 8 -8.49 10.03 -4.88
C SER A 8 -7.54 9.74 -6.04
N ASN A 9 -7.29 8.47 -6.36
CA ASN A 9 -6.35 8.06 -7.39
C ASN A 9 -6.95 6.97 -8.29
N PRO A 10 -8.10 7.23 -8.93
CA PRO A 10 -8.81 6.18 -9.67
C PRO A 10 -8.05 5.67 -10.89
N GLU A 11 -7.10 6.43 -11.41
CA GLU A 11 -6.31 6.00 -12.56
C GLU A 11 -5.25 4.97 -12.18
N HIS A 12 -4.95 4.80 -10.90
CA HIS A 12 -3.91 3.86 -10.44
C HIS A 12 -4.47 2.69 -9.63
N TYR A 13 -5.64 2.83 -9.02
CA TYR A 13 -6.25 1.81 -8.18
C TYR A 13 -7.47 1.20 -8.85
N ARG A 14 -7.56 -0.12 -8.84
CA ARG A 14 -8.71 -0.84 -9.36
C ARG A 14 -9.18 -1.87 -8.34
N VAL A 15 -10.48 -1.92 -8.08
CA VAL A 15 -11.06 -2.95 -7.21
C VAL A 15 -11.10 -4.26 -8.01
N VAL A 16 -10.42 -5.27 -7.50
CA VAL A 16 -10.34 -6.59 -8.13
C VAL A 16 -11.41 -7.50 -7.56
N MET A 17 -11.66 -7.38 -6.26
CA MET A 17 -12.63 -8.21 -5.56
C MET A 17 -13.03 -7.49 -4.28
N GLU A 18 -14.27 -7.64 -3.87
CA GLU A 18 -14.76 -7.00 -2.65
C GLU A 18 -15.89 -7.82 -2.06
N ASN A 19 -15.88 -7.96 -0.75
CA ASN A 19 -16.99 -8.56 -0.01
C ASN A 19 -17.21 -7.75 1.29
N GLU A 20 -17.97 -8.30 2.23
CA GLU A 20 -18.30 -7.59 3.47
C GLU A 20 -17.09 -7.38 4.37
N ARG A 21 -16.01 -8.12 4.19
CA ARG A 21 -14.89 -8.13 5.12
C ARG A 21 -13.62 -7.55 4.55
N VAL A 22 -13.41 -7.66 3.24
CA VAL A 22 -12.19 -7.19 2.60
C VAL A 22 -12.48 -6.51 1.28
N ARG A 23 -11.56 -5.66 0.87
CA ARG A 23 -11.54 -5.08 -0.46
C ARG A 23 -10.14 -5.30 -1.03
N VAL A 24 -10.06 -5.98 -2.17
CA VAL A 24 -8.79 -6.26 -2.82
C VAL A 24 -8.59 -5.29 -3.97
N LEU A 25 -7.48 -4.56 -3.94
CA LEU A 25 -7.15 -3.55 -4.93
C LEU A 25 -5.88 -3.92 -5.67
N LEU A 26 -5.88 -3.65 -6.98
CA LEU A 26 -4.65 -3.65 -7.76
C LEU A 26 -4.19 -2.21 -7.92
N TYR A 27 -2.95 -1.94 -7.59
CA TYR A 27 -2.32 -0.63 -7.79
C TYR A 27 -1.21 -0.78 -8.83
N GLU A 28 -1.18 0.13 -9.79
CA GLU A 28 -0.14 0.14 -10.83
C GLU A 28 0.27 1.57 -11.15
N ASP A 29 1.56 1.80 -11.28
CA ASP A 29 2.09 3.06 -11.79
C ASP A 29 3.44 2.84 -12.46
N VAL A 30 3.94 3.91 -13.07
CA VAL A 30 5.24 3.93 -13.76
C VAL A 30 6.18 4.89 -13.05
N PRO A 31 7.51 4.82 -13.31
CA PRO A 31 8.45 5.75 -12.70
C PRO A 31 8.04 7.20 -12.88
N GLY A 32 8.19 7.98 -11.81
CA GLY A 32 7.86 9.40 -11.79
C GLY A 32 6.44 9.71 -11.35
N VAL A 33 5.56 8.72 -11.26
CA VAL A 33 4.17 8.96 -10.83
C VAL A 33 4.15 9.25 -9.33
N ARG A 34 3.41 10.29 -8.96
CA ARG A 34 3.18 10.69 -7.58
C ARG A 34 1.68 10.72 -7.34
N THR A 35 1.22 9.98 -6.34
CA THR A 35 -0.20 9.99 -5.97
C THR A 35 -0.53 11.25 -5.19
N VAL A 36 -1.82 11.57 -5.10
CA VAL A 36 -2.26 12.60 -4.15
C VAL A 36 -2.45 11.93 -2.78
N VAL A 37 -2.48 12.74 -1.74
CA VAL A 37 -2.66 12.23 -0.37
C VAL A 37 -3.96 11.45 -0.30
N HIS A 38 -3.88 10.26 0.28
CA HIS A 38 -5.02 9.36 0.40
C HIS A 38 -4.90 8.55 1.70
N ARG A 39 -5.98 7.85 2.03
CA ARG A 39 -6.07 7.07 3.25
C ARG A 39 -6.27 5.60 2.94
N HIS A 40 -5.54 4.77 3.67
CA HIS A 40 -5.71 3.32 3.66
C HIS A 40 -6.17 2.84 5.04
N PRO A 41 -7.09 1.87 5.11
CA PRO A 41 -7.32 1.13 6.35
C PRO A 41 -6.19 0.13 6.57
N ASP A 42 -6.25 -0.62 7.66
CA ASP A 42 -5.33 -1.74 7.86
C ASP A 42 -5.37 -2.64 6.64
N SER A 43 -4.20 -3.02 6.14
CA SER A 43 -4.14 -3.82 4.92
C SER A 43 -2.88 -4.68 4.85
N VAL A 44 -2.96 -5.72 4.02
CA VAL A 44 -1.80 -6.48 3.60
C VAL A 44 -1.49 -6.07 2.17
N MET A 45 -0.24 -5.75 1.89
CA MET A 45 0.22 -5.46 0.53
C MET A 45 1.07 -6.62 0.04
N TRP A 46 0.76 -7.11 -1.17
CA TRP A 46 1.54 -8.15 -1.84
C TRP A 46 2.17 -7.54 -3.09
N THR A 47 3.50 -7.59 -3.19
CA THR A 47 4.21 -7.00 -4.32
C THR A 47 4.21 -7.95 -5.52
N LEU A 48 3.82 -7.43 -6.68
CA LEU A 48 3.84 -8.15 -7.95
C LEU A 48 5.06 -7.78 -8.79
N SER A 49 5.74 -6.70 -8.43
CA SER A 49 6.96 -6.24 -9.11
C SER A 49 7.95 -5.76 -8.08
N SER A 50 9.21 -5.70 -8.47
CA SER A 50 10.24 -5.06 -7.64
C SER A 50 10.20 -3.56 -7.92
N PHE A 51 10.27 -2.73 -6.86
CA PHE A 51 10.14 -1.28 -7.03
C PHE A 51 10.79 -0.52 -5.90
N ARG A 52 10.94 0.79 -6.12
CA ARG A 52 11.44 1.72 -5.11
C ARG A 52 10.51 2.91 -5.07
N ARG A 53 10.05 3.26 -3.86
CA ARG A 53 9.08 4.32 -3.67
C ARG A 53 9.45 5.19 -2.49
N ARG A 54 8.99 6.43 -2.55
CA ARG A 54 9.03 7.37 -1.42
C ARG A 54 7.63 7.53 -0.87
N LEU A 55 7.47 7.31 0.42
CA LEU A 55 6.21 7.49 1.11
C LEU A 55 6.29 8.73 1.98
N VAL A 56 5.31 9.60 1.84
CA VAL A 56 5.26 10.87 2.58
C VAL A 56 3.98 10.89 3.38
N GLY A 57 4.09 10.95 4.70
CA GLY A 57 2.94 10.99 5.60
C GLY A 57 3.22 11.88 6.79
N GLY A 58 2.29 12.81 7.08
CA GLY A 58 2.50 13.77 8.15
C GLY A 58 3.77 14.56 7.93
N GLN A 59 4.68 14.48 8.88
CA GLN A 59 5.99 15.15 8.80
C GLN A 59 7.12 14.17 8.49
N SER A 60 6.78 12.95 8.10
CA SER A 60 7.75 11.90 7.86
C SER A 60 7.84 11.56 6.39
N GLU A 61 9.04 11.18 5.96
CA GLU A 61 9.30 10.72 4.61
C GLU A 61 10.23 9.53 4.70
N VAL A 62 9.87 8.45 4.00
CA VAL A 62 10.69 7.22 4.01
C VAL A 62 10.74 6.64 2.61
N ASP A 63 11.93 6.20 2.21
CA ASP A 63 12.13 5.48 0.96
C ASP A 63 12.10 3.99 1.26
N VAL A 64 11.36 3.25 0.45
CA VAL A 64 11.26 1.80 0.56
C VAL A 64 11.64 1.17 -0.76
N GLU A 65 12.32 0.03 -0.67
CA GLU A 65 12.65 -0.78 -1.82
C GLU A 65 12.22 -2.20 -1.51
N LEU A 66 11.39 -2.77 -2.36
CA LEU A 66 10.82 -4.09 -2.12
C LEU A 66 10.97 -4.95 -3.38
N PRO A 67 11.31 -6.24 -3.19
CA PRO A 67 11.30 -7.17 -4.32
C PRO A 67 9.88 -7.62 -4.63
N ALA A 68 9.68 -8.16 -5.82
CA ALA A 68 8.45 -8.88 -6.15
C ALA A 68 8.29 -10.07 -5.21
N GLY A 69 7.06 -10.37 -4.83
CA GLY A 69 6.76 -11.52 -3.97
C GLY A 69 6.93 -11.25 -2.49
N ALA A 70 6.86 -10.01 -2.06
CA ALA A 70 6.92 -9.64 -0.65
C ALA A 70 5.54 -9.32 -0.11
N ALA A 71 5.26 -9.74 1.12
CA ALA A 71 4.04 -9.38 1.84
C ALA A 71 4.41 -8.38 2.93
N VAL A 72 3.65 -7.29 3.01
CA VAL A 72 3.91 -6.19 3.94
C VAL A 72 2.62 -5.87 4.68
N TRP A 73 2.70 -5.75 6.00
CA TRP A 73 1.59 -5.24 6.78
C TRP A 73 1.63 -3.73 6.81
N LEU A 74 0.51 -3.10 6.48
CA LEU A 74 0.38 -1.64 6.51
C LEU A 74 -0.74 -1.27 7.47
N PRO A 75 -0.43 -0.68 8.63
CA PRO A 75 -1.47 -0.17 9.51
C PRO A 75 -2.18 1.02 8.84
N ALA A 76 -3.41 1.27 9.27
CA ALA A 76 -4.20 2.38 8.75
C ALA A 76 -3.40 3.68 8.78
N GLN A 77 -3.36 4.39 7.67
CA GLN A 77 -2.55 5.61 7.55
C GLN A 77 -3.00 6.51 6.42
N GLU A 78 -2.62 7.77 6.50
CA GLU A 78 -2.72 8.72 5.41
C GLU A 78 -1.32 8.98 4.87
N HIS A 79 -1.18 8.93 3.55
CA HIS A 79 0.10 9.23 2.91
C HIS A 79 -0.09 9.52 1.42
N LEU A 80 1.00 9.91 0.79
CA LEU A 80 1.14 9.84 -0.65
C LEU A 80 2.38 9.03 -0.97
N GLY A 81 2.44 8.50 -2.19
CA GLY A 81 3.58 7.73 -2.65
C GLY A 81 4.09 8.24 -3.98
N GLU A 82 5.38 8.09 -4.19
CA GLU A 82 6.02 8.47 -5.44
C GLU A 82 6.92 7.34 -5.90
N ASN A 83 6.79 6.94 -7.17
CA ASN A 83 7.70 5.94 -7.75
C ASN A 83 9.00 6.64 -8.09
N ILE A 84 10.02 6.45 -7.25
CA ILE A 84 11.34 7.06 -7.42
C ILE A 84 12.35 6.09 -8.03
N GLY A 85 11.90 4.92 -8.46
CA GLY A 85 12.74 3.91 -9.05
C GLY A 85 12.74 3.95 -10.56
N GLU A 86 13.22 2.87 -11.15
CA GLU A 86 13.31 2.72 -12.61
C GLU A 86 12.34 1.67 -13.14
N THR A 87 11.56 1.05 -12.27
CA THR A 87 10.61 0.00 -12.63
C THR A 87 9.20 0.40 -12.24
N ASP A 88 8.22 -0.22 -12.90
CA ASP A 88 6.82 -0.01 -12.56
C ASP A 88 6.53 -0.58 -11.18
N THR A 89 5.63 0.07 -10.45
CA THR A 89 5.08 -0.49 -9.23
C THR A 89 3.81 -1.26 -9.58
N ARG A 90 3.72 -2.51 -9.14
CA ARG A 90 2.51 -3.31 -9.23
C ARG A 90 2.33 -4.06 -7.93
N VAL A 91 1.22 -3.81 -7.24
CA VAL A 91 0.94 -4.43 -5.95
C VAL A 91 -0.54 -4.75 -5.81
N LEU A 92 -0.84 -5.74 -4.98
CA LEU A 92 -2.20 -5.99 -4.52
C LEU A 92 -2.29 -5.55 -3.07
N PHE A 93 -3.39 -4.86 -2.75
CA PHE A 93 -3.74 -4.55 -1.37
C PHE A 93 -4.94 -5.38 -0.97
N VAL A 94 -4.87 -6.01 0.19
CA VAL A 94 -6.04 -6.61 0.82
C VAL A 94 -6.39 -5.70 1.99
N GLU A 95 -7.40 -4.85 1.79
CA GLU A 95 -7.84 -3.91 2.81
C GLU A 95 -8.89 -4.56 3.70
N LEU A 96 -8.70 -4.45 5.00
CA LEU A 96 -9.64 -4.97 5.98
C LEU A 96 -10.74 -3.95 6.22
N LYS A 97 -12.00 -4.37 6.16
CA LYS A 97 -13.13 -3.46 6.38
C LYS A 97 -13.47 -3.32 7.86
N GLU A 98 -13.07 -4.28 8.67
CA GLU A 98 -13.30 -4.23 10.10
C GLU A 98 -12.20 -3.39 10.76
N PRO A 99 -12.54 -2.47 11.66
CA PRO A 99 -11.51 -1.72 12.37
C PRO A 99 -10.74 -2.64 13.31
N ALA A 100 -9.51 -2.25 13.64
CA ALA A 100 -8.72 -2.99 14.59
C ALA A 100 -9.44 -3.06 15.94
N PRO A 101 -9.37 -4.21 16.65
CA PRO A 101 -9.94 -4.30 17.99
C PRO A 101 -9.32 -3.27 18.93
N VAL A 102 -10.11 -2.81 19.89
CA VAL A 102 -9.63 -1.85 20.88
C VAL A 102 -8.46 -2.47 21.66
N GLY A 103 -7.34 -1.73 21.74
CA GLY A 103 -6.14 -2.21 22.40
C GLY A 103 -5.28 -3.15 21.57
N ALA A 104 -5.62 -3.39 20.31
CA ALA A 104 -4.79 -4.22 19.46
C ALA A 104 -3.45 -3.56 19.20
N ASP A 105 -2.40 -4.38 19.20
CA ASP A 105 -1.09 -3.93 18.79
C ASP A 105 -1.11 -3.70 17.28
N PRO A 106 -0.69 -2.53 16.78
CA PRO A 106 -0.66 -2.30 15.33
C PRO A 106 0.37 -3.17 14.60
N GLY A 107 1.13 -3.98 15.32
CA GLY A 107 2.12 -4.84 14.72
C GLY A 107 3.48 -4.16 14.62
N PRO A 108 4.45 -4.79 13.99
CA PRO A 108 5.83 -4.29 13.97
C PRO A 108 6.01 -3.13 13.00
N GLY A 109 5.22 -2.17 13.02
CA GLY A 109 5.37 -0.97 12.21
C GLY A 109 5.11 -1.21 10.73
N SER A 110 4.83 -0.13 10.03
CA SER A 110 4.61 -0.20 8.59
C SER A 110 5.91 -0.52 7.87
N GLY A 111 5.81 -1.22 6.78
CA GLY A 111 6.95 -1.54 5.96
C GLY A 111 7.72 -2.78 6.36
N THR A 112 7.29 -3.51 7.39
CA THR A 112 7.90 -4.80 7.68
C THR A 112 7.49 -5.77 6.60
N ALA A 113 8.45 -6.24 5.85
CA ALA A 113 8.20 -7.11 4.71
C ALA A 113 8.62 -8.54 5.00
N VAL A 114 7.80 -9.48 4.54
CA VAL A 114 8.15 -10.90 4.54
C VAL A 114 8.18 -11.33 3.09
N VAL A 115 9.34 -11.79 2.63
CA VAL A 115 9.48 -12.31 1.27
C VAL A 115 9.00 -13.75 1.27
N LEU A 116 8.04 -14.04 0.38
CA LEU A 116 7.45 -15.36 0.26
C LEU A 116 7.89 -16.02 -1.04
N GLY A 117 7.92 -17.31 -1.02
CA GLY A 117 8.21 -18.10 -2.20
C GLY A 117 9.66 -18.56 -2.25
N PRO A 118 9.95 -19.40 -3.25
CA PRO A 118 11.30 -19.94 -3.39
C PRO A 118 12.09 -18.88 -3.91
N ASP A 119 12.47 -18.16 -3.74
CA ASP A 119 13.33 -17.25 -4.32
C ASP A 119 14.61 -17.78 -4.71
#